data_43dd89f95254e572dd3fdfb4f30b5701
#
_entry.id   43dd89f95254e572dd3fdfb4f30b5701
#
_cell.length_a   1.000
_cell.length_b   1.000
_cell.length_c   1.000
_cell.angle_alpha   90.00
_cell.angle_beta   90.00
_cell.angle_gamma   90.00
#
_symmetry.space_group_name_H-M   'P 1'
#
loop_
_entity.id
_entity.type
_entity.pdbx_description
1 polymer ?
#
loop_
_entity_poly.entity_id
_entity_poly.type
_entity_poly.pdbx_seq_one_letter_code
_entity_poly.pdbx_strand_id
1 'polypeptide(L)'
;MIGARGASQSGRFRKAPAYISMASSPKTVVSDSAQEKIVRLIATELSVGPHQVAAAVALLDEGSTVPFVARYRKEATGNLDDTHLRTLEERLRYLRELEERRTTILVSIEEQGKLTTELRGPIESATTKQTLEDLYLPYKPKRRTRAQIAREAGLEPLADVLLANPMLEPEQEAVKYVIVKPAGDGVEAVNVPDAKAALEGARDILVERFAETAELLAALRTRLWDQGYVTSTVVKGKESAEEEKFRDYY
;
A
#
# COMPACT_ATOMS: atom_id res chain seq x y z
N MET A 1 35.17 69.14 -33.35
CA MET A 1 35.78 68.44 -32.21
C MET A 1 34.77 67.58 -31.57
N ILE A 2 35.15 66.31 -31.30
CA ILE A 2 34.54 65.37 -30.37
C ILE A 2 33.13 64.82 -30.84
N GLY A 3 32.84 63.65 -31.35
CA GLY A 3 33.35 62.37 -30.91
C GLY A 3 32.20 61.64 -30.21
N ALA A 4 31.22 61.01 -30.97
CA ALA A 4 30.22 60.21 -30.38
C ALA A 4 30.35 58.74 -30.86
N ARG A 5 30.67 57.87 -29.91
CA ARG A 5 30.80 56.43 -30.11
C ARG A 5 29.43 55.75 -30.05
N GLY A 6 29.08 55.00 -31.09
CA GLY A 6 27.96 54.11 -31.10
C GLY A 6 28.17 52.91 -30.18
N ALA A 7 27.19 52.60 -29.37
CA ALA A 7 27.12 51.38 -28.60
C ALA A 7 26.16 50.39 -29.28
N SER A 8 26.72 49.33 -29.80
CA SER A 8 26.01 48.16 -30.32
C SER A 8 25.39 47.39 -29.18
N GLN A 9 24.05 47.31 -29.12
CA GLN A 9 23.34 46.40 -28.24
C GLN A 9 23.19 45.04 -28.93
N SER A 10 24.00 44.07 -28.52
CA SER A 10 23.84 42.68 -28.88
C SER A 10 22.68 42.10 -28.08
N GLY A 11 21.54 41.84 -28.75
CA GLY A 11 20.42 41.12 -28.19
C GLY A 11 20.83 39.71 -27.76
N ARG A 12 20.80 39.45 -26.45
CA ARG A 12 20.92 38.09 -25.92
C ARG A 12 19.59 37.36 -26.16
N PHE A 13 19.60 36.47 -27.13
CA PHE A 13 18.56 35.44 -27.24
C PHE A 13 18.55 34.57 -25.98
N ARG A 14 17.52 34.69 -25.14
CA ARG A 14 17.27 33.76 -24.06
C ARG A 14 16.89 32.42 -24.70
N LYS A 15 17.75 31.41 -24.52
CA LYS A 15 17.43 30.00 -24.82
C LYS A 15 16.18 29.63 -24.01
N ALA A 16 15.17 29.12 -24.69
CA ALA A 16 14.02 28.47 -24.06
C ALA A 16 14.50 27.32 -23.18
N PRO A 17 13.83 27.06 -22.02
CA PRO A 17 14.18 25.94 -21.18
C PRO A 17 13.94 24.63 -21.96
N ALA A 18 14.95 23.79 -21.96
CA ALA A 18 14.85 22.44 -22.52
C ALA A 18 13.70 21.70 -21.84
N TYR A 19 12.74 21.24 -22.62
CA TYR A 19 11.73 20.29 -22.21
C TYR A 19 12.48 19.08 -21.63
N ILE A 20 12.37 18.88 -20.32
CA ILE A 20 12.86 17.66 -19.66
C ILE A 20 11.97 16.54 -20.19
N SER A 21 12.52 15.78 -21.13
CA SER A 21 11.96 14.50 -21.54
C SER A 21 11.78 13.68 -20.27
N MET A 22 10.52 13.37 -19.93
CA MET A 22 10.24 12.42 -18.85
C MET A 22 10.96 11.12 -19.20
N ALA A 23 12.02 10.88 -18.46
CA ALA A 23 12.75 9.62 -18.54
C ALA A 23 11.77 8.48 -18.33
N SER A 24 11.70 7.57 -19.27
CA SER A 24 11.01 6.30 -19.15
C SER A 24 11.45 5.66 -17.84
N SER A 25 10.47 5.32 -16.99
CA SER A 25 10.72 4.57 -15.75
C SER A 25 11.58 3.35 -16.07
N PRO A 26 12.55 2.99 -15.20
CA PRO A 26 13.40 1.82 -15.45
C PRO A 26 12.49 0.60 -15.63
N LYS A 27 12.71 -0.14 -16.72
CA LYS A 27 11.99 -1.39 -16.99
C LYS A 27 12.29 -2.33 -15.83
N THR A 28 11.29 -2.60 -15.00
CA THR A 28 11.39 -3.58 -13.93
C THR A 28 11.64 -4.93 -14.56
N VAL A 29 12.81 -5.51 -14.30
CA VAL A 29 13.19 -6.84 -14.81
C VAL A 29 12.47 -7.88 -13.94
N VAL A 30 11.27 -8.24 -14.34
CA VAL A 30 10.54 -9.39 -13.78
C VAL A 30 11.24 -10.65 -14.27
N SER A 31 11.42 -11.65 -13.38
CA SER A 31 12.05 -12.93 -13.78
C SER A 31 11.24 -13.61 -14.89
N ASP A 32 11.91 -14.36 -15.79
CA ASP A 32 11.27 -15.04 -16.91
C ASP A 32 10.11 -15.94 -16.45
N SER A 33 10.26 -16.63 -15.31
CA SER A 33 9.21 -17.46 -14.74
C SER A 33 8.00 -16.65 -14.24
N ALA A 34 8.21 -15.45 -13.71
CA ALA A 34 7.13 -14.57 -13.28
C ALA A 34 6.44 -13.94 -14.51
N GLN A 35 7.19 -13.60 -15.55
CA GLN A 35 6.61 -13.11 -16.80
C GLN A 35 5.71 -14.18 -17.47
N GLU A 36 6.11 -15.44 -17.46
CA GLU A 36 5.26 -16.53 -17.96
C GLU A 36 3.98 -16.70 -17.15
N LYS A 37 4.06 -16.59 -15.83
CA LYS A 37 2.86 -16.63 -14.96
C LYS A 37 1.91 -15.49 -15.27
N ILE A 38 2.41 -14.27 -15.45
CA ILE A 38 1.63 -13.09 -15.82
C ILE A 38 0.91 -13.31 -17.15
N VAL A 39 1.63 -13.78 -18.17
CA VAL A 39 1.06 -14.05 -19.49
C VAL A 39 -0.08 -15.08 -19.42
N ARG A 40 0.10 -16.18 -18.67
CA ARG A 40 -0.92 -17.21 -18.50
C ARG A 40 -2.15 -16.69 -17.76
N LEU A 41 -1.95 -15.86 -16.74
CA LEU A 41 -3.03 -15.27 -15.96
C LEU A 41 -3.87 -14.33 -16.82
N ILE A 42 -3.24 -13.40 -17.55
CA ILE A 42 -3.92 -12.48 -18.47
C ILE A 42 -4.65 -13.26 -19.57
N ALA A 43 -4.03 -14.30 -20.14
CA ALA A 43 -4.66 -15.14 -21.14
C ALA A 43 -5.95 -15.80 -20.65
N THR A 44 -5.94 -16.27 -19.40
CA THR A 44 -7.13 -16.84 -18.75
C THR A 44 -8.21 -15.79 -18.50
N GLU A 45 -7.83 -14.61 -17.99
CA GLU A 45 -8.75 -13.51 -17.72
C GLU A 45 -9.45 -13.00 -19.00
N LEU A 46 -8.69 -12.91 -20.09
CA LEU A 46 -9.21 -12.44 -21.38
C LEU A 46 -9.82 -13.55 -22.25
N SER A 47 -9.75 -14.80 -21.83
CA SER A 47 -10.19 -15.98 -22.59
C SER A 47 -9.51 -16.08 -23.97
N VAL A 48 -8.20 -15.77 -24.03
CA VAL A 48 -7.38 -15.80 -25.26
C VAL A 48 -6.18 -16.73 -25.11
N GLY A 49 -5.49 -17.01 -26.21
CA GLY A 49 -4.31 -17.86 -26.17
C GLY A 49 -3.09 -17.17 -25.50
N PRO A 50 -2.29 -17.89 -24.69
CA PRO A 50 -1.09 -17.32 -24.08
C PRO A 50 -0.10 -16.76 -25.10
N HIS A 51 -0.01 -17.35 -26.29
CA HIS A 51 0.86 -16.86 -27.37
C HIS A 51 0.41 -15.49 -27.91
N GLN A 52 -0.90 -15.20 -27.93
CA GLN A 52 -1.45 -13.92 -28.33
C GLN A 52 -1.07 -12.83 -27.31
N VAL A 53 -1.20 -13.16 -26.02
CA VAL A 53 -0.81 -12.26 -24.93
C VAL A 53 0.71 -12.02 -24.97
N ALA A 54 1.52 -13.05 -25.14
CA ALA A 54 2.98 -12.92 -25.21
C ALA A 54 3.41 -12.02 -26.38
N ALA A 55 2.81 -12.19 -27.57
CA ALA A 55 3.08 -11.35 -28.73
C ALA A 55 2.69 -9.88 -28.49
N ALA A 56 1.52 -9.64 -27.88
CA ALA A 56 1.07 -8.29 -27.54
C ALA A 56 2.01 -7.64 -26.50
N VAL A 57 2.41 -8.38 -25.46
CA VAL A 57 3.36 -7.92 -24.44
C VAL A 57 4.69 -7.51 -25.06
N ALA A 58 5.24 -8.34 -25.97
CA ALA A 58 6.49 -8.03 -26.65
C ALA A 58 6.39 -6.70 -27.44
N LEU A 59 5.32 -6.48 -28.19
CA LEU A 59 5.09 -5.24 -28.93
C LEU A 59 4.97 -4.02 -28.01
N LEU A 60 4.27 -4.15 -26.87
CA LEU A 60 4.14 -3.07 -25.90
C LEU A 60 5.49 -2.77 -25.23
N ASP A 61 6.29 -3.79 -24.93
CA ASP A 61 7.62 -3.64 -24.33
C ASP A 61 8.64 -3.01 -25.32
N GLU A 62 8.44 -3.18 -26.61
CA GLU A 62 9.17 -2.48 -27.67
C GLU A 62 8.76 -1.01 -27.80
N GLY A 63 7.71 -0.57 -27.09
CA GLY A 63 7.22 0.80 -27.08
C GLY A 63 6.08 1.07 -28.06
N SER A 64 5.49 0.04 -28.65
CA SER A 64 4.28 0.20 -29.46
C SER A 64 3.09 0.62 -28.58
N THR A 65 2.24 1.50 -29.08
CA THR A 65 1.02 1.90 -28.37
C THR A 65 -0.13 0.95 -28.68
N VAL A 66 -1.10 0.81 -27.76
CA VAL A 66 -2.29 -0.02 -27.95
C VAL A 66 -3.01 0.31 -29.27
N PRO A 67 -3.30 1.60 -29.62
CA PRO A 67 -3.94 1.91 -30.90
C PRO A 67 -3.13 1.51 -32.12
N PHE A 68 -1.80 1.56 -32.02
CA PHE A 68 -0.93 1.11 -33.11
C PHE A 68 -1.01 -0.40 -33.30
N VAL A 69 -0.90 -1.17 -32.20
CA VAL A 69 -0.99 -2.64 -32.24
C VAL A 69 -2.35 -3.08 -32.74
N ALA A 70 -3.44 -2.50 -32.22
CA ALA A 70 -4.81 -2.81 -32.63
C ALA A 70 -5.07 -2.58 -34.14
N ARG A 71 -4.39 -1.60 -34.75
CA ARG A 71 -4.61 -1.25 -36.16
C ARG A 71 -3.65 -1.94 -37.12
N TYR A 72 -2.38 -2.06 -36.75
CA TYR A 72 -1.31 -2.44 -37.65
C TYR A 72 -0.62 -3.76 -37.32
N ARG A 73 -0.93 -4.40 -36.20
CA ARG A 73 -0.30 -5.63 -35.72
C ARG A 73 -1.30 -6.73 -35.34
N LYS A 74 -2.50 -6.68 -35.90
CA LYS A 74 -3.56 -7.67 -35.62
C LYS A 74 -3.12 -9.10 -35.87
N GLU A 75 -2.41 -9.34 -36.96
CA GLU A 75 -1.93 -10.68 -37.32
C GLU A 75 -0.92 -11.21 -36.30
N ALA A 76 -0.02 -10.34 -35.80
CA ALA A 76 0.98 -10.73 -34.81
C ALA A 76 0.34 -11.07 -33.44
N THR A 77 -0.77 -10.43 -33.09
CA THR A 77 -1.49 -10.65 -31.83
C THR A 77 -2.65 -11.64 -31.95
N GLY A 78 -2.78 -12.32 -33.08
CA GLY A 78 -3.89 -13.26 -33.31
C GLY A 78 -5.27 -12.59 -33.23
N ASN A 79 -5.40 -11.38 -33.80
CA ASN A 79 -6.61 -10.57 -33.89
C ASN A 79 -7.16 -10.05 -32.53
N LEU A 80 -6.30 -9.79 -31.55
CA LEU A 80 -6.73 -9.04 -30.37
C LEU A 80 -7.24 -7.65 -30.77
N ASP A 81 -8.43 -7.29 -30.30
CA ASP A 81 -9.04 -5.99 -30.56
C ASP A 81 -8.52 -4.91 -29.57
N ASP A 82 -8.95 -3.67 -29.78
CA ASP A 82 -8.56 -2.53 -28.93
C ASP A 82 -8.97 -2.74 -27.46
N THR A 83 -10.12 -3.36 -27.20
CA THR A 83 -10.61 -3.63 -25.85
C THR A 83 -9.74 -4.65 -25.12
N HIS A 84 -9.44 -5.76 -25.80
CA HIS A 84 -8.52 -6.78 -25.27
C HIS A 84 -7.14 -6.18 -24.97
N LEU A 85 -6.59 -5.37 -25.89
CA LEU A 85 -5.26 -4.78 -25.72
C LEU A 85 -5.20 -3.74 -24.61
N ARG A 86 -6.24 -2.93 -24.39
CA ARG A 86 -6.32 -1.99 -23.27
C ARG A 86 -6.38 -2.72 -21.95
N THR A 87 -7.25 -3.72 -21.84
CA THR A 87 -7.36 -4.53 -20.63
C THR A 87 -6.03 -5.27 -20.37
N LEU A 88 -5.39 -5.82 -21.40
CA LEU A 88 -4.08 -6.45 -21.30
C LEU A 88 -3.02 -5.49 -20.78
N GLU A 89 -2.92 -4.27 -21.32
CA GLU A 89 -1.94 -3.27 -20.90
C GLU A 89 -2.13 -2.89 -19.43
N GLU A 90 -3.38 -2.68 -19.00
CA GLU A 90 -3.72 -2.35 -17.61
C GLU A 90 -3.37 -3.50 -16.66
N ARG A 91 -3.77 -4.74 -17.01
CA ARG A 91 -3.47 -5.93 -16.22
C ARG A 91 -1.99 -6.25 -16.17
N LEU A 92 -1.28 -6.10 -17.27
CA LEU A 92 0.17 -6.29 -17.34
C LEU A 92 0.90 -5.35 -16.39
N ARG A 93 0.56 -4.07 -16.42
CA ARG A 93 1.12 -3.07 -15.50
C ARG A 93 0.85 -3.46 -14.05
N TYR A 94 -0.41 -3.76 -13.70
CA TYR A 94 -0.80 -4.14 -12.35
C TYR A 94 -0.04 -5.37 -11.85
N LEU A 95 0.05 -6.42 -12.66
CA LEU A 95 0.69 -7.67 -12.27
C LEU A 95 2.21 -7.53 -12.16
N ARG A 96 2.85 -6.73 -13.01
CA ARG A 96 4.27 -6.41 -12.88
C ARG A 96 4.56 -5.66 -11.58
N GLU A 97 3.77 -4.66 -11.25
CA GLU A 97 3.89 -3.92 -9.99
C GLU A 97 3.63 -4.82 -8.77
N LEU A 98 2.72 -5.80 -8.89
CA LEU A 98 2.47 -6.78 -7.84
C LEU A 98 3.69 -7.68 -7.61
N GLU A 99 4.31 -8.19 -8.68
CA GLU A 99 5.51 -9.04 -8.58
C GLU A 99 6.73 -8.28 -8.03
N GLU A 100 6.94 -7.05 -8.47
CA GLU A 100 7.98 -6.19 -7.93
C GLU A 100 7.79 -5.96 -6.43
N ARG A 101 6.55 -5.65 -6.04
CA ARG A 101 6.22 -5.45 -4.63
C ARG A 101 6.39 -6.72 -3.82
N ARG A 102 5.99 -7.88 -4.36
CA ARG A 102 6.19 -9.19 -3.74
C ARG A 102 7.67 -9.46 -3.46
N THR A 103 8.52 -9.24 -4.45
CA THR A 103 9.96 -9.42 -4.32
C THR A 103 10.53 -8.52 -3.22
N THR A 104 10.14 -7.24 -3.21
CA THR A 104 10.57 -6.27 -2.19
C THR A 104 10.17 -6.72 -0.79
N ILE A 105 8.95 -7.22 -0.62
CA ILE A 105 8.43 -7.68 0.67
C ILE A 105 9.18 -8.93 1.14
N LEU A 106 9.38 -9.92 0.27
CA LEU A 106 10.12 -11.13 0.60
C LEU A 106 11.55 -10.82 1.05
N VAL A 107 12.26 -9.96 0.32
CA VAL A 107 13.61 -9.50 0.71
C VAL A 107 13.58 -8.79 2.06
N SER A 108 12.65 -7.88 2.27
CA SER A 108 12.55 -7.13 3.54
C SER A 108 12.28 -8.02 4.75
N ILE A 109 11.46 -9.07 4.60
CA ILE A 109 11.17 -10.01 5.69
C ILE A 109 12.36 -10.97 5.90
N GLU A 110 13.04 -11.37 4.83
CA GLU A 110 14.22 -12.22 4.88
C GLU A 110 15.38 -11.51 5.58
N GLU A 111 15.65 -10.24 5.27
CA GLU A 111 16.65 -9.40 5.94
C GLU A 111 16.37 -9.26 7.45
N GLN A 112 15.12 -9.31 7.88
CA GLN A 112 14.71 -9.33 9.27
C GLN A 112 14.88 -10.72 9.94
N GLY A 113 15.21 -11.76 9.18
CA GLY A 113 15.29 -13.14 9.68
C GLY A 113 13.94 -13.74 10.08
N LYS A 114 12.82 -13.17 9.58
CA LYS A 114 11.46 -13.57 9.95
C LYS A 114 10.70 -14.33 8.86
N LEU A 115 11.34 -14.61 7.71
CA LEU A 115 10.69 -15.31 6.60
C LEU A 115 10.65 -16.82 6.87
N THR A 116 9.49 -17.28 7.36
CA THR A 116 9.22 -18.71 7.54
C THR A 116 8.63 -19.32 6.27
N THR A 117 8.71 -20.65 6.14
CA THR A 117 8.10 -21.37 5.01
C THR A 117 6.57 -21.17 4.98
N GLU A 118 5.94 -21.10 6.15
CA GLU A 118 4.50 -20.89 6.31
C GLU A 118 4.07 -19.50 5.85
N LEU A 119 4.92 -18.49 6.01
CA LEU A 119 4.66 -17.12 5.56
C LEU A 119 4.96 -16.93 4.08
N ARG A 120 6.00 -17.59 3.57
CA ARG A 120 6.41 -17.50 2.16
C ARG A 120 5.28 -17.94 1.22
N GLY A 121 4.61 -19.05 1.51
CA GLY A 121 3.53 -19.60 0.68
C GLY A 121 2.39 -18.60 0.42
N PRO A 122 1.75 -18.06 1.46
CA PRO A 122 0.71 -17.02 1.32
C PRO A 122 1.19 -15.78 0.55
N ILE A 123 2.42 -15.28 0.79
CA ILE A 123 2.97 -14.13 0.07
C ILE A 123 3.13 -14.44 -1.43
N GLU A 124 3.67 -15.62 -1.78
CA GLU A 124 3.87 -16.03 -3.18
C GLU A 124 2.54 -16.27 -3.91
N SER A 125 1.50 -16.71 -3.20
CA SER A 125 0.17 -16.98 -3.75
C SER A 125 -0.77 -15.77 -3.76
N ALA A 126 -0.40 -14.66 -3.13
CA ALA A 126 -1.23 -13.45 -3.09
C ALA A 126 -1.52 -12.92 -4.50
N THR A 127 -2.80 -12.77 -4.85
CA THR A 127 -3.26 -12.33 -6.17
C THR A 127 -3.54 -10.84 -6.25
N THR A 128 -3.59 -10.16 -5.11
CA THR A 128 -3.86 -8.72 -5.03
C THR A 128 -2.80 -8.00 -4.20
N LYS A 129 -2.55 -6.72 -4.54
CA LYS A 129 -1.68 -5.86 -3.74
C LYS A 129 -2.18 -5.72 -2.30
N GLN A 130 -3.50 -5.68 -2.12
CA GLN A 130 -4.12 -5.56 -0.80
C GLN A 130 -3.78 -6.75 0.10
N THR A 131 -3.99 -7.98 -0.38
CA THR A 131 -3.65 -9.20 0.36
C THR A 131 -2.15 -9.24 0.69
N LEU A 132 -1.32 -8.83 -0.27
CA LEU A 132 0.12 -8.79 -0.10
C LEU A 132 0.56 -7.80 0.98
N GLU A 133 -0.02 -6.59 1.00
CA GLU A 133 0.25 -5.58 2.03
C GLU A 133 -0.26 -6.02 3.40
N ASP A 134 -1.42 -6.69 3.49
CA ASP A 134 -1.95 -7.20 4.75
C ASP A 134 -1.02 -8.24 5.39
N LEU A 135 -0.46 -9.15 4.58
CA LEU A 135 0.53 -10.11 5.04
C LEU A 135 1.84 -9.46 5.49
N TYR A 136 2.19 -8.31 4.90
CA TYR A 136 3.40 -7.56 5.24
C TYR A 136 3.25 -6.68 6.48
N LEU A 137 2.03 -6.27 6.86
CA LEU A 137 1.79 -5.31 7.94
C LEU A 137 2.56 -5.60 9.24
N PRO A 138 2.61 -6.87 9.74
CA PRO A 138 3.34 -7.18 10.98
C PRO A 138 4.87 -7.00 10.87
N TYR A 139 5.40 -7.07 9.63
CA TYR A 139 6.84 -7.04 9.34
C TYR A 139 7.31 -5.67 8.85
N LYS A 140 6.36 -4.78 8.53
CA LYS A 140 6.68 -3.45 8.01
C LYS A 140 7.43 -2.63 9.07
N PRO A 141 8.61 -2.07 8.76
CA PRO A 141 9.33 -1.22 9.69
C PRO A 141 8.46 -0.05 10.16
N LYS A 142 8.26 0.06 11.46
CA LYS A 142 7.42 1.08 12.07
C LYS A 142 8.28 2.00 12.93
N ARG A 143 7.83 3.25 13.05
CA ARG A 143 8.30 4.10 14.13
C ARG A 143 7.76 3.56 15.46
N ARG A 144 8.40 3.92 16.59
CA ARG A 144 7.93 3.55 17.93
C ARG A 144 6.45 3.92 18.09
N THR A 145 5.59 2.89 18.18
CA THR A 145 4.13 3.03 18.28
C THR A 145 3.71 3.12 19.76
N ARG A 146 2.46 3.55 20.01
CA ARG A 146 1.90 3.51 21.38
C ARG A 146 1.84 2.08 21.91
N ALA A 147 1.50 1.12 21.06
CA ALA A 147 1.50 -0.29 21.41
C ALA A 147 2.91 -0.78 21.78
N GLN A 148 3.94 -0.33 21.05
CA GLN A 148 5.33 -0.65 21.38
C GLN A 148 5.72 -0.09 22.75
N ILE A 149 5.36 1.16 23.06
CA ILE A 149 5.60 1.77 24.37
C ILE A 149 4.86 0.99 25.47
N ALA A 150 3.62 0.57 25.20
CA ALA A 150 2.85 -0.23 26.16
C ALA A 150 3.46 -1.63 26.40
N ARG A 151 4.02 -2.29 25.38
CA ARG A 151 4.77 -3.56 25.53
C ARG A 151 6.04 -3.35 26.37
N GLU A 152 6.78 -2.28 26.09
CA GLU A 152 7.97 -1.90 26.86
C GLU A 152 7.62 -1.61 28.34
N ALA A 153 6.41 -1.11 28.58
CA ALA A 153 5.85 -0.94 29.92
C ALA A 153 5.39 -2.24 30.58
N GLY A 154 5.43 -3.38 29.88
CA GLY A 154 5.02 -4.68 30.42
C GLY A 154 3.51 -4.91 30.45
N LEU A 155 2.74 -4.22 29.59
CA LEU A 155 1.27 -4.31 29.55
C LEU A 155 0.73 -5.40 28.62
N GLU A 156 1.59 -6.14 27.92
CA GLU A 156 1.16 -7.22 27.03
C GLU A 156 0.42 -8.36 27.76
N PRO A 157 0.85 -8.83 28.96
CA PRO A 157 0.09 -9.85 29.69
C PRO A 157 -1.32 -9.36 30.11
N LEU A 158 -1.50 -8.06 30.39
CA LEU A 158 -2.81 -7.49 30.66
C LEU A 158 -3.71 -7.58 29.42
N ALA A 159 -3.19 -7.21 28.26
CA ALA A 159 -3.92 -7.31 26.99
C ALA A 159 -4.33 -8.77 26.70
N ASP A 160 -3.43 -9.74 26.93
CA ASP A 160 -3.70 -11.16 26.74
C ASP A 160 -4.76 -11.72 27.67
N VAL A 161 -4.67 -11.39 28.96
CA VAL A 161 -5.64 -11.84 29.97
C VAL A 161 -7.04 -11.29 29.70
N LEU A 162 -7.15 -10.01 29.36
CA LEU A 162 -8.44 -9.39 29.05
C LEU A 162 -9.04 -9.93 27.75
N LEU A 163 -8.23 -10.23 26.76
CA LEU A 163 -8.70 -10.83 25.51
C LEU A 163 -9.15 -12.27 25.71
N ALA A 164 -8.41 -13.05 26.50
CA ALA A 164 -8.70 -14.47 26.75
C ALA A 164 -9.94 -14.66 27.65
N ASN A 165 -10.25 -13.69 28.51
CA ASN A 165 -11.31 -13.81 29.51
C ASN A 165 -12.19 -12.55 29.58
N PRO A 166 -13.17 -12.39 28.66
CA PRO A 166 -14.03 -11.21 28.56
C PRO A 166 -14.94 -10.97 29.79
N MET A 167 -15.01 -11.94 30.71
CA MET A 167 -15.83 -11.81 31.92
C MET A 167 -15.10 -11.16 33.11
N LEU A 168 -13.80 -10.87 32.97
CA LEU A 168 -13.04 -10.16 33.98
C LEU A 168 -13.48 -8.69 34.05
N GLU A 169 -13.41 -8.15 35.28
CA GLU A 169 -13.53 -6.70 35.48
C GLU A 169 -12.22 -6.02 35.08
N PRO A 170 -12.20 -5.26 34.00
CA PRO A 170 -10.94 -4.75 33.43
C PRO A 170 -10.16 -3.85 34.41
N GLU A 171 -10.89 -3.00 35.16
CA GLU A 171 -10.28 -2.06 36.11
C GLU A 171 -9.56 -2.78 37.25
N GLN A 172 -10.18 -3.83 37.79
CA GLN A 172 -9.59 -4.62 38.88
C GLN A 172 -8.34 -5.35 38.41
N GLU A 173 -8.36 -5.88 37.19
CA GLU A 173 -7.19 -6.56 36.61
C GLU A 173 -6.06 -5.57 36.34
N ALA A 174 -6.37 -4.40 35.80
CA ALA A 174 -5.41 -3.36 35.47
C ALA A 174 -4.62 -2.80 36.65
N VAL A 175 -5.22 -2.77 37.86
CA VAL A 175 -4.52 -2.31 39.09
C VAL A 175 -3.24 -3.09 39.34
N LYS A 176 -3.17 -4.37 38.95
CA LYS A 176 -1.99 -5.22 39.14
C LYS A 176 -0.79 -4.79 38.27
N TYR A 177 -1.04 -3.98 37.27
CA TYR A 177 -0.07 -3.52 36.25
C TYR A 177 0.31 -2.06 36.42
N VAL A 178 -0.13 -1.42 37.50
CA VAL A 178 0.28 -0.04 37.85
C VAL A 178 1.75 -0.08 38.28
N ILE A 179 2.62 0.57 37.48
CA ILE A 179 4.06 0.61 37.71
C ILE A 179 4.54 2.06 37.60
N VAL A 180 5.10 2.58 38.70
CA VAL A 180 5.79 3.86 38.71
C VAL A 180 7.27 3.58 38.93
N LYS A 181 8.06 3.50 37.86
CA LYS A 181 9.51 3.42 37.96
C LYS A 181 10.13 4.76 37.59
N PRO A 182 10.89 5.41 38.49
CA PRO A 182 11.60 6.62 38.12
C PRO A 182 12.65 6.33 37.03
N ALA A 183 12.94 7.35 36.20
CA ALA A 183 14.01 7.26 35.24
C ALA A 183 15.33 6.95 35.98
N GLY A 184 16.00 5.88 35.55
CA GLY A 184 17.37 5.53 35.98
C GLY A 184 18.37 5.81 34.88
N ASP A 185 19.65 5.75 35.17
CA ASP A 185 20.73 6.01 34.19
C ASP A 185 20.52 5.20 32.90
N GLY A 186 20.11 5.91 31.82
CA GLY A 186 19.95 5.33 30.47
C GLY A 186 18.65 4.56 30.19
N VAL A 187 17.71 4.48 31.15
CA VAL A 187 16.38 3.87 30.96
C VAL A 187 15.30 4.94 30.98
N GLU A 188 14.53 5.06 29.90
CA GLU A 188 13.34 5.92 29.89
C GLU A 188 12.37 5.50 31.01
N ALA A 189 11.79 6.48 31.71
CA ALA A 189 10.81 6.23 32.76
C ALA A 189 9.62 5.46 32.18
N VAL A 190 9.44 4.23 32.65
CA VAL A 190 8.23 3.45 32.39
C VAL A 190 7.20 3.87 33.42
N ASN A 191 6.23 4.67 33.01
CA ASN A 191 5.24 5.23 33.92
C ASN A 191 3.83 4.77 33.52
N VAL A 192 3.26 3.87 34.31
CA VAL A 192 1.86 3.46 34.24
C VAL A 192 1.22 3.92 35.54
N PRO A 193 0.77 5.19 35.62
CA PRO A 193 0.43 5.84 36.88
C PRO A 193 -0.84 5.29 37.54
N ASP A 194 -1.77 4.77 36.76
CA ASP A 194 -3.06 4.28 37.21
C ASP A 194 -3.63 3.15 36.33
N ALA A 195 -4.72 2.55 36.78
CA ALA A 195 -5.41 1.48 36.05
C ALA A 195 -5.93 1.96 34.69
N LYS A 196 -6.30 3.21 34.54
CA LYS A 196 -6.75 3.78 33.26
C LYS A 196 -5.62 3.80 32.26
N ALA A 197 -4.42 4.23 32.61
CA ALA A 197 -3.25 4.23 31.77
C ALA A 197 -2.85 2.79 31.37
N ALA A 198 -2.97 1.82 32.30
CA ALA A 198 -2.74 0.41 32.01
C ALA A 198 -3.74 -0.12 30.97
N LEU A 199 -5.02 0.18 31.08
CA LEU A 199 -6.07 -0.18 30.14
C LEU A 199 -5.89 0.48 28.77
N GLU A 200 -5.49 1.75 28.74
CA GLU A 200 -5.18 2.44 27.48
C GLU A 200 -4.01 1.78 26.75
N GLY A 201 -2.97 1.40 27.47
CA GLY A 201 -1.83 0.67 26.90
C GLY A 201 -2.21 -0.73 26.40
N ALA A 202 -2.97 -1.49 27.19
CA ALA A 202 -3.48 -2.80 26.78
C ALA A 202 -4.37 -2.68 25.53
N ARG A 203 -5.26 -1.68 25.48
CA ARG A 203 -6.09 -1.38 24.32
C ARG A 203 -5.22 -1.09 23.08
N ASP A 204 -4.20 -0.25 23.20
CA ASP A 204 -3.33 0.12 22.09
C ASP A 204 -2.59 -1.11 21.54
N ILE A 205 -2.18 -2.06 22.40
CA ILE A 205 -1.61 -3.36 21.99
C ILE A 205 -2.64 -4.19 21.21
N LEU A 206 -3.87 -4.32 21.72
CA LEU A 206 -4.93 -5.09 21.06
C LEU A 206 -5.34 -4.47 19.73
N VAL A 207 -5.45 -3.16 19.64
CA VAL A 207 -5.75 -2.42 18.41
C VAL A 207 -4.68 -2.68 17.35
N GLU A 208 -3.41 -2.62 17.71
CA GLU A 208 -2.32 -2.93 16.77
C GLU A 208 -2.39 -4.39 16.32
N ARG A 209 -2.57 -5.34 17.24
CA ARG A 209 -2.68 -6.78 16.94
C ARG A 209 -3.82 -7.08 15.97
N PHE A 210 -5.00 -6.51 16.20
CA PHE A 210 -6.16 -6.68 15.31
C PHE A 210 -5.94 -6.02 13.94
N ALA A 211 -5.33 -4.82 13.92
CA ALA A 211 -5.01 -4.13 12.67
C ALA A 211 -3.93 -4.83 11.83
N GLU A 212 -3.20 -5.78 12.40
CA GLU A 212 -2.15 -6.56 11.73
C GLU A 212 -2.56 -7.99 11.41
N THR A 213 -3.79 -8.40 11.78
CA THR A 213 -4.30 -9.73 11.47
C THR A 213 -4.94 -9.72 10.08
N ALA A 214 -4.24 -10.28 9.09
CA ALA A 214 -4.65 -10.24 7.68
C ALA A 214 -6.03 -10.87 7.45
N GLU A 215 -6.32 -12.01 8.11
CA GLU A 215 -7.60 -12.72 8.01
C GLU A 215 -8.76 -11.88 8.55
N LEU A 216 -8.54 -11.20 9.68
CA LEU A 216 -9.54 -10.32 10.27
C LEU A 216 -9.83 -9.12 9.34
N LEU A 217 -8.79 -8.50 8.79
CA LEU A 217 -8.95 -7.40 7.84
C LEU A 217 -9.69 -7.84 6.58
N ALA A 218 -9.38 -9.00 6.04
CA ALA A 218 -10.08 -9.56 4.88
C ALA A 218 -11.57 -9.81 5.19
N ALA A 219 -11.88 -10.42 6.32
CA ALA A 219 -13.26 -10.68 6.74
C ALA A 219 -14.06 -9.38 6.94
N LEU A 220 -13.46 -8.37 7.57
CA LEU A 220 -14.09 -7.04 7.76
C LEU A 220 -14.34 -6.32 6.44
N ARG A 221 -13.40 -6.38 5.48
CA ARG A 221 -13.61 -5.80 4.14
C ARG A 221 -14.75 -6.46 3.40
N THR A 222 -14.79 -7.79 3.39
CA THR A 222 -15.89 -8.54 2.77
C THR A 222 -17.23 -8.14 3.39
N ARG A 223 -17.32 -8.11 4.70
CA ARG A 223 -18.55 -7.69 5.40
C ARG A 223 -18.95 -6.25 5.06
N LEU A 224 -18.00 -5.33 5.04
CA LEU A 224 -18.27 -3.94 4.71
C LEU A 224 -18.67 -3.77 3.24
N TRP A 225 -18.10 -4.56 2.33
CA TRP A 225 -18.48 -4.56 0.93
C TRP A 225 -19.91 -5.06 0.71
N ASP A 226 -20.27 -6.15 1.39
CA ASP A 226 -21.57 -6.80 1.20
C ASP A 226 -22.71 -6.10 1.95
N GLN A 227 -22.43 -5.48 3.10
CA GLN A 227 -23.42 -4.96 4.02
C GLN A 227 -23.24 -3.49 4.38
N GLY A 228 -22.12 -2.87 3.98
CA GLY A 228 -21.81 -1.49 4.27
C GLY A 228 -22.61 -0.53 3.41
N TYR A 229 -22.87 0.64 3.95
CA TYR A 229 -23.42 1.77 3.21
C TYR A 229 -22.64 3.05 3.56
N VAL A 230 -22.57 3.97 2.60
CA VAL A 230 -21.92 5.26 2.79
C VAL A 230 -22.92 6.25 3.33
N THR A 231 -22.60 6.90 4.45
CA THR A 231 -23.39 7.99 5.02
C THR A 231 -22.64 9.29 4.92
N SER A 232 -23.35 10.35 4.60
CA SER A 232 -22.85 11.71 4.64
C SER A 232 -23.67 12.52 5.64
N THR A 233 -23.01 13.26 6.52
CA THR A 233 -23.68 14.10 7.52
C THR A 233 -22.96 15.43 7.64
N VAL A 234 -23.72 16.49 7.93
CA VAL A 234 -23.14 17.82 8.15
C VAL A 234 -22.30 17.83 9.41
N VAL A 235 -21.15 18.50 9.34
CA VAL A 235 -20.29 18.70 10.53
C VAL A 235 -21.00 19.67 11.48
N LYS A 236 -21.27 19.24 12.71
CA LYS A 236 -21.91 20.07 13.73
C LYS A 236 -21.22 21.43 13.87
N GLY A 237 -22.01 22.51 13.80
CA GLY A 237 -21.52 23.88 13.91
C GLY A 237 -20.98 24.51 12.64
N LYS A 238 -21.10 23.81 11.49
CA LYS A 238 -20.79 24.35 10.16
C LYS A 238 -22.02 24.41 9.24
N GLU A 239 -23.20 24.54 9.82
CA GLU A 239 -24.45 24.69 9.09
C GLU A 239 -24.53 26.13 8.55
N SER A 240 -24.08 26.34 7.33
CA SER A 240 -24.12 27.65 6.66
C SER A 240 -25.05 27.61 5.46
N ALA A 241 -25.55 28.79 5.04
CA ALA A 241 -26.39 28.92 3.85
C ALA A 241 -25.68 28.46 2.56
N GLU A 242 -24.32 28.44 2.56
CA GLU A 242 -23.55 27.92 1.44
C GLU A 242 -23.56 26.39 1.36
N GLU A 243 -23.79 25.72 2.50
CA GLU A 243 -23.84 24.25 2.57
C GLU A 243 -25.24 23.72 2.18
N GLU A 244 -26.26 24.59 2.18
CA GLU A 244 -27.63 24.21 1.78
C GLU A 244 -27.68 23.66 0.34
N LYS A 245 -26.79 24.11 -0.53
CA LYS A 245 -26.66 23.59 -1.90
C LYS A 245 -26.22 22.12 -1.99
N PHE A 246 -25.67 21.59 -0.88
CA PHE A 246 -25.22 20.20 -0.78
C PHE A 246 -26.17 19.31 0.02
N ARG A 247 -27.36 19.83 0.39
CA ARG A 247 -28.34 19.15 1.23
C ARG A 247 -28.76 17.77 0.70
N ASP A 248 -28.73 17.60 -0.62
CA ASP A 248 -29.09 16.33 -1.25
C ASP A 248 -28.04 15.22 -1.08
N TYR A 249 -26.90 15.53 -0.47
CA TYR A 249 -25.81 14.57 -0.24
C TYR A 249 -25.72 14.10 1.21
N TYR A 250 -26.62 14.51 2.12
CA TYR A 250 -26.64 14.09 3.52
C TYR A 250 -28.05 13.95 4.11
#